data_73095484ae7e8f61a5ca9d2674635ecf
#
_entry.id   73095484ae7e8f61a5ca9d2674635ecf
#
_cell.length_a   1.000
_cell.length_b   1.000
_cell.length_c   1.000
_cell.angle_alpha   90.00
_cell.angle_beta   90.00
_cell.angle_gamma   90.00
#
_symmetry.space_group_name_H-M   'P 1'
#
loop_
_entity.id
_entity.type
_entity.pdbx_description
1 polymer ?
#
loop_
_entity_poly.entity_id
_entity_poly.type
_entity_poly.pdbx_seq_one_letter_code
_entity_poly.pdbx_strand_id
1 'polypeptide(L)'
;LLAHLAKLCVRSIGQPDAGLWEIRNGWQEHSFTNLMSWAGLERLERIKQAGHLGSISLDLTHARIHAAEALLRGVQGGALRNGPTDSSDDAALSQLPILGYPNRQLCESTVLRITHELSLRRGSEDTGFFYRYVRSDDFGKPEGAFVICSFWIAQALARLGRTSEARTILDRVLVAANHVGLFSEHFIPATNT
;
A
#
# COMPACT_ATOMS: atom_id res chain seq x y z
N LEU A 1 -11.48 1.05 24.22
CA LEU A 1 -10.33 0.99 23.32
C LEU A 1 -10.72 1.37 21.89
N LEU A 2 -11.61 0.61 21.20
CA LEU A 2 -11.97 0.85 19.78
C LEU A 2 -12.52 2.25 19.52
N ALA A 3 -13.40 2.77 20.36
CA ALA A 3 -13.95 4.12 20.23
C ALA A 3 -12.85 5.22 20.32
N HIS A 4 -11.82 4.98 21.14
CA HIS A 4 -10.68 5.89 21.25
C HIS A 4 -9.82 5.84 20.00
N LEU A 5 -9.50 4.64 19.51
CA LEU A 5 -8.73 4.44 18.27
C LEU A 5 -9.46 5.06 17.06
N ALA A 6 -10.78 4.88 16.97
CA ALA A 6 -11.58 5.49 15.91
C ALA A 6 -11.48 7.03 15.93
N LYS A 7 -11.54 7.65 17.12
CA LYS A 7 -11.38 9.11 17.24
C LYS A 7 -9.98 9.58 16.84
N LEU A 8 -8.94 8.83 17.18
CA LEU A 8 -7.56 9.14 16.75
C LEU A 8 -7.44 9.02 15.22
N CYS A 9 -7.96 7.94 14.66
CA CYS A 9 -8.00 7.72 13.22
C CYS A 9 -8.65 8.90 12.47
N VAL A 10 -9.83 9.34 12.94
CA VAL A 10 -10.53 10.48 12.32
C VAL A 10 -9.72 11.78 12.38
N ARG A 11 -8.96 11.98 13.45
CA ARG A 11 -8.11 13.18 13.59
C ARG A 11 -6.90 13.16 12.66
N SER A 12 -6.41 11.97 12.26
CA SER A 12 -5.26 11.84 11.38
C SER A 12 -5.61 11.89 9.89
N ILE A 13 -6.89 11.80 9.51
CA ILE A 13 -7.30 11.86 8.11
C ILE A 13 -6.85 13.17 7.48
N GLY A 14 -6.09 13.06 6.38
CA GLY A 14 -5.60 14.20 5.61
C GLY A 14 -4.54 15.05 6.32
N GLN A 15 -4.00 14.56 7.44
CA GLN A 15 -2.92 15.26 8.13
C GLN A 15 -1.55 14.78 7.66
N PRO A 16 -0.55 15.65 7.66
CA PRO A 16 0.84 15.23 7.42
C PRO A 16 1.31 14.22 8.46
N ASP A 17 2.03 13.20 8.01
CA ASP A 17 2.64 12.17 8.85
C ASP A 17 3.96 11.64 8.23
N ALA A 18 4.59 10.69 8.90
CA ALA A 18 5.82 10.06 8.43
C ALA A 18 5.60 8.96 7.37
N GLY A 19 4.34 8.60 7.10
CA GLY A 19 3.96 7.49 6.22
C GLY A 19 4.32 6.11 6.78
N LEU A 20 4.03 5.07 6.01
CA LEU A 20 4.37 3.69 6.37
C LEU A 20 5.87 3.49 6.56
N TRP A 21 6.67 4.19 5.79
CA TRP A 21 8.12 4.01 5.74
C TRP A 21 8.87 4.87 6.76
N GLU A 22 8.15 5.55 7.67
CA GLU A 22 8.68 6.34 8.78
C GLU A 22 9.70 7.39 8.36
N ILE A 23 9.41 8.11 7.26
CA ILE A 23 10.28 9.16 6.75
C ILE A 23 10.40 10.27 7.78
N ARG A 24 11.62 10.58 8.21
CA ARG A 24 11.90 11.50 9.31
C ARG A 24 11.86 12.97 8.90
N ASN A 25 12.19 13.25 7.64
CA ASN A 25 12.26 14.59 7.09
C ASN A 25 11.09 14.85 6.14
N GLY A 26 10.40 15.96 6.34
CA GLY A 26 9.36 16.39 5.40
C GLY A 26 8.05 15.60 5.50
N TRP A 27 7.42 15.61 6.67
CA TRP A 27 6.08 15.04 6.83
C TRP A 27 5.11 15.63 5.82
N GLN A 28 4.30 14.79 5.23
CA GLN A 28 3.30 15.15 4.23
C GLN A 28 2.05 14.28 4.38
N GLU A 29 0.99 14.65 3.68
CA GLU A 29 -0.21 13.82 3.60
C GLU A 29 0.09 12.59 2.74
N HIS A 30 -0.01 11.39 3.32
CA HIS A 30 0.20 10.11 2.62
C HIS A 30 -1.12 9.45 2.24
N SER A 31 -1.24 9.07 0.96
CA SER A 31 -2.40 8.30 0.47
C SER A 31 -2.54 6.96 1.20
N PHE A 32 -1.44 6.32 1.58
CA PHE A 32 -1.49 5.07 2.35
C PHE A 32 -2.12 5.27 3.73
N THR A 33 -1.80 6.35 4.45
CA THR A 33 -2.43 6.67 5.74
C THR A 33 -3.92 6.89 5.60
N ASN A 34 -4.36 7.60 4.56
CA ASN A 34 -5.78 7.79 4.27
C ASN A 34 -6.48 6.48 3.89
N LEU A 35 -5.80 5.58 3.13
CA LEU A 35 -6.30 4.25 2.81
C LEU A 35 -6.50 3.40 4.07
N MET A 36 -5.54 3.40 4.97
CA MET A 36 -5.62 2.66 6.24
C MET A 36 -6.73 3.21 7.14
N SER A 37 -6.88 4.54 7.16
CA SER A 37 -7.97 5.20 7.89
C SER A 37 -9.34 4.79 7.32
N TRP A 38 -9.50 4.83 5.99
CA TRP A 38 -10.71 4.35 5.33
C TRP A 38 -10.99 2.88 5.67
N ALA A 39 -9.98 2.02 5.55
CA ALA A 39 -10.12 0.58 5.78
C ALA A 39 -10.48 0.26 7.24
N GLY A 40 -9.89 0.96 8.20
CA GLY A 40 -10.20 0.82 9.62
C GLY A 40 -11.64 1.21 9.95
N LEU A 41 -12.08 2.36 9.41
CA LEU A 41 -13.44 2.86 9.61
C LEU A 41 -14.49 1.99 8.93
N GLU A 42 -14.22 1.48 7.73
CA GLU A 42 -15.07 0.51 7.02
C GLU A 42 -15.30 -0.75 7.86
N ARG A 43 -14.24 -1.31 8.44
CA ARG A 43 -14.34 -2.49 9.30
C ARG A 43 -15.09 -2.22 10.59
N LEU A 44 -14.88 -1.08 11.23
CA LEU A 44 -15.63 -0.67 12.41
C LEU A 44 -17.12 -0.51 12.11
N GLU A 45 -17.46 0.08 10.95
CA GLU A 45 -18.85 0.21 10.51
C GLU A 45 -19.50 -1.18 10.33
N ARG A 46 -18.82 -2.13 9.68
CA ARG A 46 -19.30 -3.50 9.52
C ARG A 46 -19.47 -4.24 10.86
N ILE A 47 -18.51 -4.09 11.78
CA ILE A 47 -18.60 -4.69 13.13
C ILE A 47 -19.79 -4.12 13.89
N LYS A 48 -20.04 -2.79 13.76
CA LYS A 48 -21.22 -2.14 14.35
C LYS A 48 -22.52 -2.66 13.75
N GLN A 49 -22.61 -2.78 12.42
CA GLN A 49 -23.78 -3.31 11.72
C GLN A 49 -24.07 -4.76 12.10
N ALA A 50 -23.03 -5.57 12.35
CA ALA A 50 -23.15 -6.94 12.83
C ALA A 50 -23.53 -7.06 14.33
N GLY A 51 -23.72 -5.94 15.04
CA GLY A 51 -24.12 -5.92 16.44
C GLY A 51 -23.00 -6.23 17.45
N HIS A 52 -21.75 -6.31 17.00
CA HIS A 52 -20.59 -6.64 17.85
C HIS A 52 -19.90 -5.42 18.46
N LEU A 53 -20.38 -4.25 18.19
CA LEU A 53 -19.82 -3.00 18.72
C LEU A 53 -20.89 -2.24 19.51
N GLY A 54 -20.60 -1.95 20.78
CA GLY A 54 -21.45 -1.12 21.61
C GLY A 54 -21.57 0.31 21.07
N SER A 55 -22.28 1.18 21.78
CA SER A 55 -22.50 2.57 21.36
C SER A 55 -21.18 3.32 21.17
N ILE A 56 -20.89 3.71 19.94
CA ILE A 56 -19.84 4.67 19.60
C ILE A 56 -20.52 5.99 19.22
N SER A 57 -20.15 7.07 19.90
CA SER A 57 -20.66 8.43 19.64
C SER A 57 -20.06 9.08 18.38
N LEU A 58 -19.53 8.27 17.44
CA LEU A 58 -18.93 8.70 16.21
C LEU A 58 -19.80 8.26 15.04
N ASP A 59 -20.05 9.16 14.09
CA ASP A 59 -20.62 8.83 12.80
C ASP A 59 -19.55 8.16 11.93
N LEU A 60 -19.54 6.81 11.96
CA LEU A 60 -18.54 5.99 11.23
C LEU A 60 -18.72 6.11 9.72
N THR A 61 -19.96 6.26 9.25
CA THR A 61 -20.25 6.41 7.82
C THR A 61 -19.66 7.71 7.28
N HIS A 62 -19.94 8.83 7.95
CA HIS A 62 -19.37 10.12 7.57
C HIS A 62 -17.84 10.13 7.66
N ALA A 63 -17.28 9.56 8.73
CA ALA A 63 -15.84 9.47 8.91
C ALA A 63 -15.16 8.62 7.78
N ARG A 64 -15.78 7.51 7.38
CA ARG A 64 -15.29 6.68 6.27
C ARG A 64 -15.36 7.41 4.93
N ILE A 65 -16.43 8.16 4.67
CA ILE A 65 -16.54 8.99 3.46
C ILE A 65 -15.44 10.05 3.44
N HIS A 66 -15.21 10.74 4.54
CA HIS A 66 -14.14 11.74 4.67
C HIS A 66 -12.74 11.12 4.42
N ALA A 67 -12.48 9.90 4.93
CA ALA A 67 -11.23 9.21 4.64
C ALA A 67 -11.10 8.82 3.16
N ALA A 68 -12.20 8.43 2.49
CA ALA A 68 -12.21 8.16 1.06
C ALA A 68 -11.94 9.43 0.24
N GLU A 69 -12.53 10.56 0.60
CA GLU A 69 -12.28 11.86 -0.05
C GLU A 69 -10.82 12.29 0.11
N ALA A 70 -10.24 12.12 1.32
CA ALA A 70 -8.84 12.38 1.56
C ALA A 70 -7.93 11.49 0.67
N LEU A 71 -8.24 10.19 0.61
CA LEU A 71 -7.52 9.25 -0.26
C LEU A 71 -7.57 9.70 -1.74
N LEU A 72 -8.74 10.10 -2.22
CA LEU A 72 -8.94 10.48 -3.63
C LEU A 72 -8.17 11.75 -4.03
N ARG A 73 -7.77 12.60 -3.08
CA ARG A 73 -6.87 13.74 -3.38
C ARG A 73 -5.50 13.29 -3.94
N GLY A 74 -5.07 12.08 -3.59
CA GLY A 74 -3.83 11.49 -4.10
C GLY A 74 -3.94 10.91 -5.51
N VAL A 75 -5.11 10.96 -6.17
CA VAL A 75 -5.28 10.43 -7.54
C VAL A 75 -4.70 11.41 -8.55
N GLN A 76 -3.72 10.94 -9.32
CA GLN A 76 -3.07 11.71 -10.38
C GLN A 76 -2.90 10.80 -11.61
N GLY A 77 -3.35 11.26 -12.78
CA GLY A 77 -3.31 10.47 -14.01
C GLY A 77 -4.10 9.15 -13.95
N GLY A 78 -5.18 9.12 -13.15
CA GLY A 78 -6.06 7.95 -13.00
C GLY A 78 -5.56 6.86 -12.06
N ALA A 79 -4.43 7.06 -11.36
CA ALA A 79 -3.87 6.16 -10.35
C ALA A 79 -3.55 6.90 -9.05
N LEU A 80 -3.57 6.21 -7.92
CA LEU A 80 -3.11 6.77 -6.65
C LEU A 80 -1.59 6.97 -6.67
N ARG A 81 -1.17 8.11 -6.11
CA ARG A 81 0.22 8.46 -5.86
C ARG A 81 0.48 8.51 -4.37
N ASN A 82 1.73 8.69 -4.00
CA ASN A 82 2.14 8.73 -2.59
C ASN A 82 1.34 9.75 -1.76
N GLY A 83 1.00 10.91 -2.35
CA GLY A 83 0.15 11.91 -1.72
C GLY A 83 -0.37 12.97 -2.69
N PRO A 84 -1.20 13.91 -2.22
CA PRO A 84 -1.75 14.98 -3.07
C PRO A 84 -0.67 15.87 -3.69
N THR A 85 0.44 16.08 -2.96
CA THR A 85 1.58 16.91 -3.36
C THR A 85 2.81 16.11 -3.78
N ASP A 86 2.73 14.78 -3.72
CA ASP A 86 3.82 13.87 -4.08
C ASP A 86 3.35 12.87 -5.14
N SER A 87 3.81 13.08 -6.38
CA SER A 87 3.46 12.26 -7.54
C SER A 87 4.27 10.96 -7.63
N SER A 88 5.13 10.66 -6.68
CA SER A 88 5.89 9.40 -6.68
C SER A 88 4.99 8.19 -6.48
N ASP A 89 5.44 7.05 -6.98
CA ASP A 89 4.78 5.76 -6.77
C ASP A 89 5.25 5.16 -5.44
N ASP A 90 4.34 4.44 -4.75
CA ASP A 90 4.61 3.77 -3.49
C ASP A 90 3.97 2.38 -3.49
N ALA A 91 4.77 1.34 -3.24
CA ALA A 91 4.32 -0.05 -3.26
C ALA A 91 3.23 -0.35 -2.21
N ALA A 92 3.17 0.42 -1.12
CA ALA A 92 2.13 0.27 -0.10
C ALA A 92 0.72 0.48 -0.67
N LEU A 93 0.57 1.27 -1.74
CA LEU A 93 -0.72 1.50 -2.39
C LEU A 93 -1.25 0.28 -3.15
N SER A 94 -0.44 -0.76 -3.36
CA SER A 94 -0.92 -2.07 -3.83
C SER A 94 -1.90 -2.73 -2.84
N GLN A 95 -1.94 -2.28 -1.60
CA GLN A 95 -2.90 -2.72 -0.60
C GLN A 95 -4.36 -2.33 -0.92
N LEU A 96 -4.59 -1.43 -1.86
CA LEU A 96 -5.92 -0.92 -2.22
C LEU A 96 -6.95 -2.05 -2.49
N PRO A 97 -6.72 -2.98 -3.45
CA PRO A 97 -7.63 -4.10 -3.69
C PRO A 97 -7.60 -5.16 -2.57
N ILE A 98 -6.49 -5.31 -1.86
CA ILE A 98 -6.35 -6.25 -0.74
C ILE A 98 -7.25 -5.83 0.41
N LEU A 99 -7.31 -4.54 0.69
CA LEU A 99 -8.18 -3.95 1.71
C LEU A 99 -9.64 -3.86 1.28
N GLY A 100 -9.95 -4.18 0.02
CA GLY A 100 -11.32 -4.22 -0.50
C GLY A 100 -11.89 -2.85 -0.86
N TYR A 101 -11.03 -1.92 -1.30
CA TYR A 101 -11.51 -0.62 -1.78
C TYR A 101 -12.45 -0.80 -2.98
N PRO A 102 -13.65 -0.16 -2.99
CA PRO A 102 -14.72 -0.56 -3.91
C PRO A 102 -14.51 -0.09 -5.36
N ASN A 103 -13.68 0.92 -5.61
CA ASN A 103 -13.40 1.40 -6.97
C ASN A 103 -12.39 0.48 -7.67
N ARG A 104 -12.92 -0.53 -8.40
CA ARG A 104 -12.11 -1.53 -9.10
C ARG A 104 -11.18 -0.90 -10.14
N GLN A 105 -11.63 0.11 -10.89
CA GLN A 105 -10.81 0.76 -11.91
C GLN A 105 -9.61 1.47 -11.29
N LEU A 106 -9.82 2.20 -10.18
CA LEU A 106 -8.72 2.84 -9.45
C LEU A 106 -7.75 1.81 -8.85
N CYS A 107 -8.27 0.69 -8.32
CA CYS A 107 -7.44 -0.41 -7.84
C CYS A 107 -6.53 -0.96 -8.95
N GLU A 108 -7.11 -1.24 -10.11
CA GLU A 108 -6.40 -1.81 -11.24
C GLU A 108 -5.35 -0.84 -11.80
N SER A 109 -5.73 0.39 -12.09
CA SER A 109 -4.78 1.40 -12.61
C SER A 109 -3.62 1.67 -11.65
N THR A 110 -3.89 1.71 -10.34
CA THR A 110 -2.86 1.90 -9.32
C THR A 110 -1.90 0.72 -9.25
N VAL A 111 -2.42 -0.52 -9.17
CA VAL A 111 -1.58 -1.73 -9.08
C VAL A 111 -0.75 -1.92 -10.34
N LEU A 112 -1.34 -1.76 -11.53
CA LEU A 112 -0.60 -1.91 -12.78
C LEU A 112 0.51 -0.88 -12.93
N ARG A 113 0.25 0.36 -12.53
CA ARG A 113 1.27 1.39 -12.52
C ARG A 113 2.41 1.04 -11.56
N ILE A 114 2.10 0.67 -10.31
CA ILE A 114 3.11 0.25 -9.32
C ILE A 114 3.94 -0.92 -9.87
N THR A 115 3.29 -1.91 -10.45
CA THR A 115 3.96 -3.08 -11.04
C THR A 115 4.93 -2.67 -12.16
N HIS A 116 4.59 -1.65 -12.94
CA HIS A 116 5.46 -1.15 -14.01
C HIS A 116 6.60 -0.27 -13.47
N GLU A 117 6.29 0.72 -12.64
CA GLU A 117 7.23 1.78 -12.23
C GLU A 117 8.21 1.33 -11.13
N LEU A 118 7.80 0.40 -10.26
CA LEU A 118 8.61 -0.06 -9.15
C LEU A 118 9.26 -1.43 -9.40
N SER A 119 9.10 -2.02 -10.60
CA SER A 119 9.76 -3.29 -10.94
C SER A 119 11.27 -3.14 -10.93
N LEU A 120 11.94 -4.00 -10.17
CA LEU A 120 13.39 -4.16 -10.23
C LEU A 120 13.75 -4.99 -11.47
N ARG A 121 14.46 -4.38 -12.40
CA ARG A 121 14.84 -5.01 -13.66
C ARG A 121 16.34 -5.33 -13.71
N ARG A 122 16.68 -6.45 -14.29
CA ARG A 122 18.06 -6.83 -14.63
C ARG A 122 18.21 -6.78 -16.16
N GLY A 123 18.69 -5.65 -16.68
CA GLY A 123 18.63 -5.38 -18.13
C GLY A 123 17.18 -5.26 -18.60
N SER A 124 16.77 -6.11 -19.54
CA SER A 124 15.38 -6.17 -20.02
C SER A 124 14.50 -7.14 -19.21
N GLU A 125 15.10 -7.90 -18.29
CA GLU A 125 14.40 -8.94 -17.52
C GLU A 125 13.72 -8.35 -16.29
N ASP A 126 12.43 -8.67 -16.11
CA ASP A 126 11.68 -8.41 -14.89
C ASP A 126 12.04 -9.49 -13.87
N THR A 127 12.56 -9.08 -12.72
CA THR A 127 13.01 -10.02 -11.68
C THR A 127 11.87 -10.55 -10.80
N GLY A 128 10.68 -9.95 -10.85
CA GLY A 128 9.59 -10.21 -9.92
C GLY A 128 9.75 -9.53 -8.58
N PHE A 129 10.85 -8.80 -8.36
CA PHE A 129 11.08 -7.99 -7.17
C PHE A 129 10.74 -6.53 -7.41
N PHE A 130 10.31 -5.83 -6.35
CA PHE A 130 9.84 -4.46 -6.45
C PHE A 130 10.46 -3.59 -5.37
N TYR A 131 10.81 -2.36 -5.78
CA TYR A 131 11.17 -1.31 -4.84
C TYR A 131 9.95 -0.91 -3.98
N ARG A 132 10.18 -0.46 -2.74
CA ARG A 132 9.15 0.19 -1.95
C ARG A 132 8.73 1.53 -2.55
N TYR A 133 9.69 2.27 -3.11
CA TYR A 133 9.60 3.48 -3.93
C TYR A 133 10.97 3.72 -4.60
N VAL A 134 11.05 4.67 -5.53
CA VAL A 134 12.31 5.01 -6.23
C VAL A 134 12.80 6.44 -5.94
N ARG A 135 12.10 7.18 -5.06
CA ARG A 135 12.56 8.51 -4.60
C ARG A 135 13.70 8.38 -3.60
N SER A 136 14.50 9.46 -3.45
CA SER A 136 15.47 9.55 -2.36
C SER A 136 14.76 9.79 -1.03
N ASP A 137 15.25 9.17 0.03
CA ASP A 137 14.84 9.35 1.43
C ASP A 137 16.04 9.78 2.29
N ASP A 138 15.93 9.66 3.62
CA ASP A 138 16.98 9.98 4.60
C ASP A 138 18.25 9.15 4.40
N PHE A 139 18.16 8.02 3.72
CA PHE A 139 19.25 7.08 3.44
C PHE A 139 19.73 7.12 1.98
N GLY A 140 19.17 8.01 1.17
CA GLY A 140 19.44 8.10 -0.26
C GLY A 140 18.43 7.37 -1.12
N LYS A 141 18.85 6.96 -2.33
CA LYS A 141 17.98 6.16 -3.22
C LYS A 141 18.00 4.70 -2.80
N PRO A 142 16.86 4.00 -2.87
CA PRO A 142 16.82 2.56 -2.60
C PRO A 142 17.76 1.80 -3.55
N GLU A 143 18.67 1.00 -2.99
CA GLU A 143 19.63 0.20 -3.76
C GLU A 143 19.05 -1.16 -4.19
N GLY A 144 18.07 -1.66 -3.44
CA GLY A 144 17.45 -2.97 -3.65
C GLY A 144 15.95 -2.96 -3.55
N ALA A 145 15.34 -4.05 -3.97
CA ALA A 145 13.92 -4.31 -3.77
C ALA A 145 13.62 -4.58 -2.30
N PHE A 146 12.40 -4.26 -1.89
CA PHE A 146 11.85 -4.59 -0.58
C PHE A 146 10.93 -5.81 -0.73
N VAL A 147 11.36 -6.98 -0.24
CA VAL A 147 10.77 -8.27 -0.62
C VAL A 147 9.27 -8.36 -0.33
N ILE A 148 8.81 -7.79 0.78
CA ILE A 148 7.38 -7.79 1.11
C ILE A 148 6.51 -7.09 0.05
N CYS A 149 7.04 -6.09 -0.66
CA CYS A 149 6.33 -5.39 -1.72
C CYS A 149 5.96 -6.34 -2.87
N SER A 150 6.82 -7.30 -3.18
CA SER A 150 6.55 -8.32 -4.20
C SER A 150 5.37 -9.20 -3.81
N PHE A 151 5.28 -9.60 -2.54
CA PHE A 151 4.13 -10.36 -2.04
C PHE A 151 2.84 -9.54 -2.05
N TRP A 152 2.90 -8.25 -1.68
CA TRP A 152 1.72 -7.37 -1.76
C TRP A 152 1.23 -7.20 -3.19
N ILE A 153 2.12 -6.98 -4.13
CA ILE A 153 1.77 -6.83 -5.55
C ILE A 153 1.17 -8.14 -6.10
N ALA A 154 1.78 -9.29 -5.80
CA ALA A 154 1.23 -10.58 -6.20
C ALA A 154 -0.18 -10.79 -5.62
N GLN A 155 -0.39 -10.49 -4.33
CA GLN A 155 -1.70 -10.59 -3.69
C GLN A 155 -2.71 -9.61 -4.30
N ALA A 156 -2.30 -8.38 -4.61
CA ALA A 156 -3.14 -7.38 -5.25
C ALA A 156 -3.60 -7.83 -6.64
N LEU A 157 -2.68 -8.35 -7.46
CA LEU A 157 -2.98 -8.90 -8.79
C LEU A 157 -3.96 -10.08 -8.70
N ALA A 158 -3.76 -10.98 -7.73
CA ALA A 158 -4.69 -12.08 -7.49
C ALA A 158 -6.10 -11.58 -7.11
N ARG A 159 -6.20 -10.55 -6.26
CA ARG A 159 -7.48 -9.90 -5.90
C ARG A 159 -8.16 -9.24 -7.10
N LEU A 160 -7.40 -8.77 -8.07
CA LEU A 160 -7.91 -8.20 -9.32
C LEU A 160 -8.29 -9.26 -10.37
N GLY A 161 -8.04 -10.55 -10.09
CA GLY A 161 -8.30 -11.66 -11.01
C GLY A 161 -7.15 -11.95 -11.98
N ARG A 162 -6.00 -11.27 -11.84
CA ARG A 162 -4.78 -11.44 -12.66
C ARG A 162 -3.88 -12.56 -12.10
N THR A 163 -4.46 -13.75 -11.94
CA THR A 163 -3.85 -14.86 -11.19
C THR A 163 -2.56 -15.38 -11.84
N SER A 164 -2.47 -15.40 -13.16
CA SER A 164 -1.26 -15.84 -13.87
C SER A 164 -0.06 -14.91 -13.62
N GLU A 165 -0.29 -13.60 -13.62
CA GLU A 165 0.75 -12.61 -13.32
C GLU A 165 1.18 -12.68 -11.85
N ALA A 166 0.21 -12.80 -10.93
CA ALA A 166 0.48 -13.02 -9.52
C ALA A 166 1.37 -14.25 -9.30
N ARG A 167 1.07 -15.35 -9.98
CA ARG A 167 1.85 -16.60 -9.91
C ARG A 167 3.27 -16.41 -10.45
N THR A 168 3.42 -15.75 -11.59
CA THR A 168 4.73 -15.44 -12.17
C THR A 168 5.63 -14.68 -11.19
N ILE A 169 5.07 -13.68 -10.48
CA ILE A 169 5.81 -12.94 -9.45
C ILE A 169 6.21 -13.87 -8.31
N LEU A 170 5.25 -14.66 -7.77
CA LEU A 170 5.54 -15.57 -6.67
C LEU A 170 6.61 -16.60 -7.03
N ASP A 171 6.52 -17.23 -8.22
CA ASP A 171 7.50 -18.23 -8.67
C ASP A 171 8.92 -17.66 -8.74
N ARG A 172 9.06 -16.37 -9.11
CA ARG A 172 10.34 -15.66 -9.12
C ARG A 172 10.85 -15.31 -7.73
N VAL A 173 9.96 -14.81 -6.84
CA VAL A 173 10.35 -14.39 -5.49
C VAL A 173 10.68 -15.57 -4.60
N LEU A 174 9.98 -16.71 -4.74
CA LEU A 174 10.18 -17.88 -3.92
C LEU A 174 11.60 -18.48 -4.03
N VAL A 175 12.30 -18.28 -5.16
CA VAL A 175 13.68 -18.76 -5.30
C VAL A 175 14.70 -17.99 -4.45
N ALA A 176 14.34 -16.82 -3.92
CA ALA A 176 15.17 -16.05 -2.99
C ALA A 176 15.04 -16.49 -1.52
N ALA A 177 14.16 -17.46 -1.22
CA ALA A 177 14.09 -18.03 0.11
C ALA A 177 15.38 -18.80 0.43
N ASN A 178 15.85 -18.68 1.67
CA ASN A 178 16.97 -19.50 2.11
C ASN A 178 16.55 -20.97 2.31
N HIS A 179 17.51 -21.84 2.70
CA HIS A 179 17.30 -23.29 2.86
C HIS A 179 16.23 -23.67 3.90
N VAL A 180 15.82 -22.74 4.77
CA VAL A 180 14.74 -22.94 5.75
C VAL A 180 13.46 -22.17 5.38
N GLY A 181 13.39 -21.62 4.18
CA GLY A 181 12.19 -20.93 3.66
C GLY A 181 12.01 -19.48 4.15
N LEU A 182 13.04 -18.86 4.71
CA LEU A 182 13.00 -17.48 5.15
C LEU A 182 13.50 -16.53 4.05
N PHE A 183 12.97 -15.31 4.05
CA PHE A 183 13.37 -14.23 3.15
C PHE A 183 14.11 -13.14 3.92
N SER A 184 15.09 -12.53 3.25
CA SER A 184 15.65 -11.25 3.71
C SER A 184 14.63 -10.13 3.52
N GLU A 185 14.82 -9.02 4.19
CA GLU A 185 14.00 -7.81 4.02
C GLU A 185 14.25 -7.19 2.64
N HIS A 186 15.49 -7.14 2.19
CA HIS A 186 15.91 -6.57 0.91
C HIS A 186 16.49 -7.65 -0.02
N PHE A 187 16.37 -7.39 -1.32
CA PHE A 187 16.99 -8.17 -2.38
C PHE A 187 17.77 -7.25 -3.32
N ILE A 188 19.08 -7.51 -3.45
CA ILE A 188 19.98 -6.77 -4.34
C ILE A 188 20.46 -7.71 -5.44
N PRO A 189 20.03 -7.55 -6.70
CA PRO A 189 20.31 -8.50 -7.77
C PRO A 189 21.78 -8.67 -8.09
N ALA A 190 22.60 -7.64 -7.87
CA ALA A 190 24.03 -7.66 -8.15
C ALA A 190 24.81 -8.63 -7.25
N THR A 191 24.28 -8.91 -6.05
CA THR A 191 24.93 -9.75 -5.04
C THR A 191 24.21 -11.07 -4.78
N ASN A 192 23.01 -11.27 -5.33
CA ASN A 192 22.09 -12.36 -4.96
C ASN A 192 21.83 -12.45 -3.44
N THR A 193 21.93 -11.34 -2.71
CA THR A 193 21.70 -11.25 -1.26
C THR A 193 20.54 -10.32 -0.95
#